data_55f9a7da7cf2f795b28167b19e493dc9
#
_entry.id   55f9a7da7cf2f795b28167b19e493dc9
#
_cell.length_a   1.000
_cell.length_b   1.000
_cell.length_c   1.000
_cell.angle_alpha   90.00
_cell.angle_beta   90.00
_cell.angle_gamma   90.00
#
_symmetry.space_group_name_H-M   'P 1'
#
loop_
_entity.id
_entity.type
_entity.pdbx_description
1 polymer ?
#
loop_
_entity_poly.entity_id
_entity_poly.type
_entity_poly.pdbx_seq_one_letter_code
_entity_poly.pdbx_strand_id
1 'polypeptide(L)'
;MKNMKTFLATAAAGLAMLSAYGADTPDFRYPNNDVTEALRAECKARGITITDWHLHIRGGMTPEMAAAREQASGILSSAMENHGREWNIHENAQLAAFAAAARKVNPKMPVGTQVNDRDWFRQIDAATRAKLDYVLADTMIMGKLPHGRDKRLWLVKDIADIGDPEKWMDAYVAHNLQILGEPISILANPTYLPAPLAPMYDKLWTDERMKAVISKAVVRGIAIEVQAGSKFQTERFLKLAKKMGAKFSFGTNNFDPRPKDLSRWLEAIRLLDLHGDDIWTPACLKK
;
A
#
# COMPACT_ATOMS: atom_id res chain seq x y z
N MET A 1 -27.26 -13.74 -2.92
CA MET A 1 -27.11 -14.94 -2.06
C MET A 1 -26.00 -15.91 -2.51
N LYS A 2 -25.63 -16.02 -3.79
CA LYS A 2 -24.53 -16.92 -4.24
C LYS A 2 -23.13 -16.47 -3.80
N ASN A 3 -22.87 -15.15 -3.70
CA ASN A 3 -21.52 -14.62 -3.40
C ASN A 3 -21.15 -14.62 -1.91
N MET A 4 -22.15 -14.65 -1.02
CA MET A 4 -21.89 -14.73 0.44
C MET A 4 -21.39 -16.11 0.86
N LYS A 5 -21.77 -17.18 0.14
CA LYS A 5 -21.27 -18.53 0.41
C LYS A 5 -19.79 -18.70 -0.01
N THR A 6 -19.33 -17.97 -1.03
CA THR A 6 -17.93 -18.03 -1.47
C THR A 6 -16.99 -17.33 -0.48
N PHE A 7 -17.45 -16.25 0.17
CA PHE A 7 -16.64 -15.54 1.17
C PHE A 7 -16.49 -16.33 2.48
N LEU A 8 -17.58 -17.03 2.91
CA LEU A 8 -17.53 -17.94 4.06
C LEU A 8 -16.72 -19.22 3.75
N ALA A 9 -16.72 -19.68 2.50
CA ALA A 9 -15.92 -20.82 2.07
C ALA A 9 -14.41 -20.50 2.08
N THR A 10 -14.01 -19.25 1.79
CA THR A 10 -12.58 -18.83 1.85
C THR A 10 -12.07 -18.74 3.29
N ALA A 11 -12.90 -18.30 4.24
CA ALA A 11 -12.53 -18.30 5.65
C ALA A 11 -12.41 -19.74 6.22
N ALA A 12 -13.29 -20.65 5.83
CA ALA A 12 -13.20 -22.06 6.20
C ALA A 12 -12.04 -22.79 5.50
N ALA A 13 -11.73 -22.42 4.25
CA ALA A 13 -10.58 -22.94 3.52
C ALA A 13 -9.24 -22.47 4.12
N GLY A 14 -9.18 -21.27 4.70
CA GLY A 14 -8.00 -20.76 5.41
C GLY A 14 -7.67 -21.58 6.65
N LEU A 15 -8.69 -21.97 7.46
CA LEU A 15 -8.49 -22.88 8.59
C LEU A 15 -8.17 -24.31 8.13
N ALA A 16 -8.76 -24.78 7.05
CA ALA A 16 -8.47 -26.10 6.48
C ALA A 16 -7.08 -26.15 5.81
N MET A 17 -6.56 -25.05 5.27
CA MET A 17 -5.19 -25.01 4.75
C MET A 17 -4.14 -25.04 5.86
N LEU A 18 -4.39 -24.45 7.03
CA LEU A 18 -3.51 -24.59 8.19
C LEU A 18 -3.44 -26.05 8.69
N SER A 19 -4.49 -26.85 8.47
CA SER A 19 -4.51 -28.28 8.82
C SER A 19 -4.02 -29.20 7.68
N ALA A 20 -3.98 -28.73 6.43
CA ALA A 20 -3.54 -29.49 5.26
C ALA A 20 -2.02 -29.34 4.99
N TYR A 21 -1.35 -28.33 5.56
CA TYR A 21 0.11 -28.28 5.62
C TYR A 21 0.56 -29.18 6.78
N GLY A 22 0.85 -30.46 6.46
CA GLY A 22 1.43 -31.37 7.43
C GLY A 22 2.69 -30.81 8.06
N ALA A 23 2.86 -31.00 9.35
CA ALA A 23 4.02 -30.83 10.23
C ALA A 23 4.92 -29.58 10.13
N ASP A 24 4.96 -28.86 9.01
CA ASP A 24 5.68 -27.61 8.85
C ASP A 24 4.70 -26.44 8.82
N THR A 25 4.55 -25.76 9.94
CA THR A 25 3.89 -24.44 9.99
C THR A 25 4.58 -23.54 8.95
N PRO A 26 3.84 -22.89 8.00
CA PRO A 26 4.47 -22.01 7.04
C PRO A 26 5.35 -20.99 7.75
N ASP A 27 6.60 -20.86 7.32
CA ASP A 27 7.50 -19.84 7.87
C ASP A 27 7.04 -18.46 7.37
N PHE A 28 6.34 -17.74 8.22
CA PHE A 28 5.84 -16.38 7.92
C PHE A 28 6.89 -15.29 8.11
N ARG A 29 8.13 -15.65 8.52
CA ARG A 29 9.20 -14.68 8.68
C ARG A 29 9.59 -14.07 7.33
N TYR A 30 10.03 -12.83 7.37
CA TYR A 30 10.60 -12.20 6.18
C TYR A 30 11.87 -12.93 5.74
N PRO A 31 12.16 -12.97 4.42
CA PRO A 31 13.16 -13.89 3.85
C PRO A 31 14.59 -13.64 4.33
N ASN A 32 14.90 -12.44 4.81
CA ASN A 32 16.20 -12.08 5.32
C ASN A 32 16.10 -11.70 6.81
N ASN A 33 16.38 -12.68 7.68
CA ASN A 33 16.26 -12.47 9.12
C ASN A 33 17.20 -11.39 9.65
N ASP A 34 18.45 -11.33 9.16
CA ASP A 34 19.43 -10.33 9.59
C ASP A 34 18.97 -8.91 9.26
N VAL A 35 18.39 -8.73 8.08
CA VAL A 35 17.77 -7.44 7.68
C VAL A 35 16.59 -7.12 8.57
N THR A 36 15.75 -8.08 8.87
CA THR A 36 14.57 -7.87 9.73
C THR A 36 14.98 -7.51 11.15
N GLU A 37 15.97 -8.15 11.71
CA GLU A 37 16.53 -7.82 13.02
C GLU A 37 17.20 -6.45 13.05
N ALA A 38 18.01 -6.13 12.04
CA ALA A 38 18.62 -4.81 11.89
C ALA A 38 17.58 -3.71 11.76
N LEU A 39 16.53 -3.94 10.97
CA LEU A 39 15.40 -3.03 10.82
C LEU A 39 14.70 -2.77 12.17
N ARG A 40 14.42 -3.80 12.94
CA ARG A 40 13.81 -3.67 14.28
C ARG A 40 14.69 -2.90 15.24
N ALA A 41 16.01 -3.16 15.22
CA ALA A 41 16.97 -2.45 16.06
C ALA A 41 17.01 -0.94 15.71
N GLU A 42 17.10 -0.60 14.43
CA GLU A 42 17.04 0.80 13.95
C GLU A 42 15.72 1.47 14.32
N CYS A 43 14.60 0.81 14.11
CA CYS A 43 13.29 1.34 14.45
C CYS A 43 13.18 1.62 15.95
N LYS A 44 13.64 0.70 16.80
CA LYS A 44 13.66 0.87 18.25
C LYS A 44 14.54 2.07 18.67
N ALA A 45 15.74 2.17 18.11
CA ALA A 45 16.67 3.26 18.44
C ALA A 45 16.13 4.65 18.03
N ARG A 46 15.29 4.70 16.99
CA ARG A 46 14.73 5.93 16.39
C ARG A 46 13.29 6.22 16.80
N GLY A 47 12.71 5.43 17.70
CA GLY A 47 11.31 5.57 18.13
C GLY A 47 10.29 5.31 17.02
N ILE A 48 10.64 4.50 16.02
CA ILE A 48 9.76 4.17 14.89
C ILE A 48 8.91 2.94 15.24
N THR A 49 7.60 3.07 15.12
CA THR A 49 6.68 1.93 15.07
C THR A 49 6.53 1.51 13.61
N ILE A 50 7.18 0.41 13.24
CA ILE A 50 7.16 -0.10 11.86
C ILE A 50 5.90 -0.93 11.60
N THR A 51 5.18 -0.60 10.54
CA THR A 51 3.94 -1.28 10.14
C THR A 51 3.92 -1.47 8.63
N ASP A 52 3.55 -2.67 8.17
CA ASP A 52 3.24 -2.92 6.76
C ASP A 52 1.84 -2.42 6.45
N TRP A 53 1.73 -1.22 5.86
CA TRP A 53 0.47 -0.58 5.51
C TRP A 53 -0.09 -1.03 4.15
N HIS A 54 0.68 -1.79 3.36
CA HIS A 54 0.28 -2.21 2.02
C HIS A 54 0.31 -3.72 1.88
N LEU A 55 -0.38 -4.41 2.79
CA LEU A 55 -0.51 -5.86 2.80
C LEU A 55 -1.92 -6.27 2.37
N HIS A 56 -2.05 -6.80 1.15
CA HIS A 56 -3.32 -7.28 0.62
C HIS A 56 -3.71 -8.64 1.20
N ILE A 57 -4.96 -8.73 1.62
CA ILE A 57 -5.55 -9.98 2.11
C ILE A 57 -6.24 -10.68 0.94
N ARG A 58 -5.44 -11.27 0.07
CA ARG A 58 -5.87 -12.02 -1.14
C ARG A 58 -4.76 -12.96 -1.63
N GLY A 59 -5.02 -13.70 -2.69
CA GLY A 59 -4.03 -14.61 -3.30
C GLY A 59 -3.51 -15.70 -2.37
N GLY A 60 -4.33 -16.12 -1.40
CA GLY A 60 -3.97 -17.06 -0.35
C GLY A 60 -3.49 -16.41 0.94
N MET A 61 -3.24 -15.09 0.96
CA MET A 61 -2.96 -14.34 2.20
C MET A 61 -4.25 -14.13 2.98
N THR A 62 -4.21 -14.41 4.30
CA THR A 62 -5.35 -14.26 5.22
C THR A 62 -5.01 -13.33 6.40
N PRO A 63 -6.02 -12.81 7.13
CA PRO A 63 -5.75 -12.04 8.34
C PRO A 63 -4.99 -12.84 9.41
N GLU A 64 -5.22 -14.15 9.53
CA GLU A 64 -4.51 -15.05 10.44
C GLU A 64 -3.02 -15.12 10.07
N MET A 65 -2.70 -15.24 8.78
CA MET A 65 -1.32 -15.21 8.29
C MET A 65 -0.64 -13.85 8.54
N ALA A 66 -1.39 -12.75 8.39
CA ALA A 66 -0.88 -11.42 8.73
C ALA A 66 -0.54 -11.31 10.23
N ALA A 67 -1.42 -11.80 11.11
CA ALA A 67 -1.18 -11.84 12.53
C ALA A 67 0.00 -12.77 12.90
N ALA A 68 0.11 -13.93 12.27
CA ALA A 68 1.23 -14.84 12.47
C ALA A 68 2.57 -14.22 12.02
N ARG A 69 2.57 -13.49 10.89
CA ARG A 69 3.74 -12.75 10.40
C ARG A 69 4.17 -11.66 11.38
N GLU A 70 3.20 -10.90 11.91
CA GLU A 70 3.47 -9.89 12.94
C GLU A 70 4.11 -10.53 14.19
N GLN A 71 3.55 -11.64 14.64
CA GLN A 71 4.09 -12.37 15.80
C GLN A 71 5.51 -12.90 15.55
N ALA A 72 5.77 -13.44 14.35
CA ALA A 72 7.07 -14.02 13.99
C ALA A 72 8.15 -12.94 13.78
N SER A 73 7.79 -11.78 13.23
CA SER A 73 8.73 -10.73 12.83
C SER A 73 8.83 -9.55 13.80
N GLY A 74 7.81 -9.33 14.63
CA GLY A 74 7.68 -8.11 15.44
C GLY A 74 7.42 -6.83 14.63
N ILE A 75 7.05 -6.98 13.35
CA ILE A 75 6.63 -5.89 12.46
C ILE A 75 5.10 -5.91 12.38
N LEU A 76 4.46 -4.79 12.72
CA LEU A 76 3.00 -4.71 12.68
C LEU A 76 2.49 -4.95 11.26
N SER A 77 1.43 -5.73 11.15
CA SER A 77 0.75 -6.03 9.89
C SER A 77 -0.64 -5.40 9.87
N SER A 78 -0.95 -4.67 8.80
CA SER A 78 -2.32 -4.25 8.54
C SER A 78 -3.04 -5.29 7.68
N ALA A 79 -4.38 -5.23 7.65
CA ALA A 79 -5.19 -5.93 6.68
C ALA A 79 -5.76 -4.91 5.69
N MET A 80 -5.51 -5.10 4.41
CA MET A 80 -5.99 -4.22 3.37
C MET A 80 -6.48 -5.01 2.16
N GLU A 81 -7.50 -4.49 1.47
CA GLU A 81 -7.92 -5.01 0.16
C GLU A 81 -8.36 -3.87 -0.76
N ASN A 82 -8.33 -4.16 -2.06
CA ASN A 82 -8.74 -3.20 -3.07
C ASN A 82 -10.26 -2.99 -3.06
N HIS A 83 -10.65 -1.71 -3.12
CA HIS A 83 -12.02 -1.29 -3.35
C HIS A 83 -12.16 -0.58 -4.70
N GLY A 84 -13.22 -0.87 -5.42
CA GLY A 84 -13.55 -0.23 -6.69
C GLY A 84 -14.46 -1.11 -7.55
N ARG A 85 -15.08 -0.54 -8.58
CA ARG A 85 -16.07 -1.21 -9.44
C ARG A 85 -15.56 -2.47 -10.14
N GLU A 86 -14.27 -2.52 -10.41
CA GLU A 86 -13.61 -3.66 -11.07
C GLU A 86 -12.93 -4.61 -10.08
N TRP A 87 -13.15 -4.45 -8.78
CA TRP A 87 -12.47 -5.20 -7.74
C TRP A 87 -13.44 -6.07 -6.95
N ASN A 88 -12.90 -7.06 -6.23
CA ASN A 88 -13.71 -8.00 -5.46
C ASN A 88 -14.54 -7.32 -4.36
N ILE A 89 -14.01 -6.25 -3.77
CA ILE A 89 -14.76 -5.40 -2.85
C ILE A 89 -15.20 -4.15 -3.63
N HIS A 90 -16.51 -4.02 -3.84
CA HIS A 90 -17.13 -2.88 -4.53
C HIS A 90 -18.40 -2.38 -3.85
N GLU A 91 -18.79 -3.04 -2.74
CA GLU A 91 -19.96 -2.67 -1.95
C GLU A 91 -19.58 -2.39 -0.49
N ASN A 92 -20.29 -1.47 0.16
CA ASN A 92 -20.12 -1.12 1.56
C ASN A 92 -20.23 -2.33 2.50
N ALA A 93 -21.19 -3.23 2.24
CA ALA A 93 -21.39 -4.43 3.03
C ALA A 93 -20.16 -5.37 2.96
N GLN A 94 -19.56 -5.52 1.80
CA GLN A 94 -18.36 -6.34 1.60
C GLN A 94 -17.17 -5.75 2.36
N LEU A 95 -16.96 -4.42 2.26
CA LEU A 95 -15.88 -3.73 2.95
C LEU A 95 -16.04 -3.78 4.47
N ALA A 96 -17.26 -3.61 4.96
CA ALA A 96 -17.58 -3.74 6.38
C ALA A 96 -17.35 -5.17 6.90
N ALA A 97 -17.73 -6.18 6.11
CA ALA A 97 -17.51 -7.59 6.45
C ALA A 97 -15.99 -7.93 6.46
N PHE A 98 -15.24 -7.40 5.51
CA PHE A 98 -13.77 -7.53 5.48
C PHE A 98 -13.13 -6.95 6.75
N ALA A 99 -13.51 -5.73 7.13
CA ALA A 99 -13.00 -5.09 8.33
C ALA A 99 -13.35 -5.88 9.61
N ALA A 100 -14.58 -6.39 9.70
CA ALA A 100 -15.00 -7.20 10.82
C ALA A 100 -14.23 -8.53 10.91
N ALA A 101 -13.98 -9.19 9.78
CA ALA A 101 -13.22 -10.44 9.71
C ALA A 101 -11.77 -10.24 10.18
N ALA A 102 -11.09 -9.20 9.73
CA ALA A 102 -9.73 -8.88 10.15
C ALA A 102 -9.64 -8.62 11.67
N ARG A 103 -10.56 -7.82 12.21
CA ARG A 103 -10.59 -7.52 13.66
C ARG A 103 -11.03 -8.68 14.54
N LYS A 104 -11.77 -9.66 13.99
CA LYS A 104 -12.06 -10.91 14.69
C LYS A 104 -10.79 -11.72 14.97
N VAL A 105 -9.83 -11.69 14.06
CA VAL A 105 -8.52 -12.38 14.22
C VAL A 105 -7.64 -11.62 15.19
N ASN A 106 -7.49 -10.33 15.00
CA ASN A 106 -6.73 -9.46 15.90
C ASN A 106 -7.48 -8.12 16.06
N PRO A 107 -8.11 -7.86 17.24
CA PRO A 107 -8.86 -6.61 17.47
C PRO A 107 -8.03 -5.33 17.30
N LYS A 108 -6.71 -5.44 17.37
CA LYS A 108 -5.76 -4.31 17.21
C LYS A 108 -5.19 -4.20 15.80
N MET A 109 -5.51 -5.15 14.90
CA MET A 109 -5.03 -5.11 13.52
C MET A 109 -5.58 -3.88 12.81
N PRO A 110 -4.71 -3.00 12.28
CA PRO A 110 -5.18 -1.88 11.48
C PRO A 110 -5.82 -2.39 10.20
N VAL A 111 -6.96 -1.82 9.84
CA VAL A 111 -7.70 -2.20 8.63
C VAL A 111 -7.81 -1.01 7.69
N GLY A 112 -7.41 -1.22 6.44
CA GLY A 112 -7.50 -0.21 5.39
C GLY A 112 -8.12 -0.72 4.12
N THR A 113 -8.22 0.16 3.15
CA THR A 113 -8.59 -0.17 1.77
C THR A 113 -7.73 0.59 0.78
N GLN A 114 -7.36 -0.06 -0.33
CA GLN A 114 -6.77 0.60 -1.48
C GLN A 114 -7.89 1.00 -2.43
N VAL A 115 -8.02 2.30 -2.67
CA VAL A 115 -9.05 2.86 -3.55
C VAL A 115 -8.51 3.09 -4.95
N ASN A 116 -9.26 2.62 -5.95
CA ASN A 116 -8.85 2.65 -7.35
C ASN A 116 -9.72 3.57 -8.21
N ASP A 117 -11.00 3.73 -7.90
CA ASP A 117 -11.89 4.71 -8.55
C ASP A 117 -11.65 6.11 -7.99
N ARG A 118 -11.72 7.15 -8.84
CA ARG A 118 -11.49 8.56 -8.41
C ARG A 118 -12.68 9.20 -7.70
N ASP A 119 -13.82 8.53 -7.66
CA ASP A 119 -15.02 8.92 -6.94
C ASP A 119 -15.36 8.00 -5.74
N TRP A 120 -14.40 7.19 -5.29
CA TRP A 120 -14.53 6.21 -4.22
C TRP A 120 -15.15 6.78 -2.93
N PHE A 121 -14.86 8.04 -2.61
CA PHE A 121 -15.37 8.71 -1.41
C PHE A 121 -16.88 9.00 -1.46
N ARG A 122 -17.50 8.82 -2.64
CA ARG A 122 -18.95 8.81 -2.83
C ARG A 122 -19.54 7.40 -2.82
N GLN A 123 -18.72 6.39 -3.10
CA GLN A 123 -19.12 4.98 -3.12
C GLN A 123 -19.10 4.38 -1.71
N ILE A 124 -18.07 4.72 -0.92
CA ILE A 124 -17.96 4.25 0.47
C ILE A 124 -18.68 5.24 1.38
N ASP A 125 -19.77 4.78 2.00
CA ASP A 125 -20.53 5.59 2.93
C ASP A 125 -19.75 5.93 4.22
N ALA A 126 -20.23 6.92 4.98
CA ALA A 126 -19.56 7.40 6.18
C ALA A 126 -19.46 6.31 7.26
N ALA A 127 -20.50 5.47 7.41
CA ALA A 127 -20.54 4.42 8.41
C ALA A 127 -19.55 3.28 8.11
N THR A 128 -19.38 2.93 6.84
CA THR A 128 -18.39 1.95 6.39
C THR A 128 -16.98 2.53 6.50
N ARG A 129 -16.79 3.79 6.09
CA ARG A 129 -15.50 4.48 6.18
C ARG A 129 -15.00 4.62 7.62
N ALA A 130 -15.91 4.84 8.57
CA ALA A 130 -15.58 4.89 10.01
C ALA A 130 -15.09 3.55 10.58
N LYS A 131 -15.23 2.45 9.85
CA LYS A 131 -14.66 1.14 10.21
C LYS A 131 -13.24 0.92 9.70
N LEU A 132 -12.70 1.86 8.95
CA LEU A 132 -11.34 1.81 8.41
C LEU A 132 -10.43 2.70 9.23
N ASP A 133 -9.20 2.26 9.42
CA ASP A 133 -8.15 3.04 10.09
C ASP A 133 -7.40 3.93 9.10
N TYR A 134 -7.36 3.54 7.81
CA TYR A 134 -6.72 4.30 6.75
C TYR A 134 -7.29 3.98 5.36
N VAL A 135 -6.99 4.88 4.43
CA VAL A 135 -7.26 4.70 3.00
C VAL A 135 -5.96 4.95 2.24
N LEU A 136 -5.59 4.00 1.41
CA LEU A 136 -4.44 4.06 0.52
C LEU A 136 -4.92 4.25 -0.92
N ALA A 137 -4.28 5.14 -1.68
CA ALA A 137 -4.54 5.27 -3.11
C ALA A 137 -3.29 4.99 -3.93
N ASP A 138 -3.45 4.18 -4.98
CA ASP A 138 -2.38 3.81 -5.89
C ASP A 138 -2.39 4.70 -7.12
N THR A 139 -1.22 5.22 -7.51
CA THR A 139 -1.05 6.05 -8.70
C THR A 139 -1.00 5.25 -9.99
N MET A 140 -0.87 3.92 -9.91
CA MET A 140 -0.66 3.04 -11.08
C MET A 140 -1.94 2.71 -11.85
N ILE A 141 -3.11 3.20 -11.41
CA ILE A 141 -4.38 3.08 -12.15
C ILE A 141 -4.76 4.48 -12.63
N MET A 142 -4.60 4.72 -13.94
CA MET A 142 -4.74 6.04 -14.53
C MET A 142 -5.73 6.05 -15.71
N GLY A 143 -6.94 6.51 -15.43
CA GLY A 143 -7.99 6.62 -16.45
C GLY A 143 -8.60 5.26 -16.85
N LYS A 144 -9.31 5.27 -17.97
CA LYS A 144 -10.02 4.11 -18.52
C LYS A 144 -9.52 3.78 -19.91
N LEU A 145 -9.58 2.50 -20.26
CA LEU A 145 -9.43 2.03 -21.63
C LEU A 145 -10.72 2.28 -22.44
N PRO A 146 -10.67 2.26 -23.78
CA PRO A 146 -11.85 2.52 -24.62
C PRO A 146 -13.09 1.68 -24.29
N HIS A 147 -12.90 0.47 -23.79
CA HIS A 147 -13.98 -0.43 -23.36
C HIS A 147 -14.38 -0.26 -21.88
N GLY A 148 -13.98 0.83 -21.24
CA GLY A 148 -14.38 1.23 -19.88
C GLY A 148 -13.58 0.62 -18.73
N ARG A 149 -12.70 -0.38 -18.98
CA ARG A 149 -11.85 -1.00 -17.96
C ARG A 149 -10.77 -0.03 -17.48
N ASP A 150 -10.38 -0.15 -16.21
CA ASP A 150 -9.26 0.59 -15.64
C ASP A 150 -7.97 0.39 -16.42
N LYS A 151 -7.29 1.50 -16.75
CA LYS A 151 -5.97 1.48 -17.36
C LYS A 151 -4.91 1.25 -16.28
N ARG A 152 -4.28 0.10 -16.31
CA ARG A 152 -3.30 -0.37 -15.32
C ARG A 152 -1.89 -0.19 -15.86
N LEU A 153 -1.13 0.72 -15.29
CA LEU A 153 0.17 1.13 -15.83
C LEU A 153 1.24 0.04 -15.81
N TRP A 154 1.05 -1.03 -15.04
CA TRP A 154 1.96 -2.20 -15.01
C TRP A 154 1.64 -3.25 -16.08
N LEU A 155 0.53 -3.12 -16.80
CA LEU A 155 0.15 -4.04 -17.86
C LEU A 155 0.59 -3.49 -19.22
N VAL A 156 1.54 -4.17 -19.86
CA VAL A 156 2.09 -3.77 -21.17
C VAL A 156 0.98 -3.49 -22.20
N LYS A 157 -0.04 -4.31 -22.24
CA LYS A 157 -1.19 -4.15 -23.17
C LYS A 157 -2.01 -2.87 -22.90
N ASP A 158 -1.99 -2.33 -21.69
CA ASP A 158 -2.74 -1.12 -21.33
C ASP A 158 -1.96 0.16 -21.67
N ILE A 159 -0.64 0.02 -21.88
CA ILE A 159 0.30 1.12 -22.11
C ILE A 159 1.01 1.03 -23.46
N ALA A 160 0.47 0.26 -24.41
CA ALA A 160 1.08 0.04 -25.71
C ALA A 160 1.27 1.33 -26.54
N ASP A 161 0.41 2.30 -26.33
CA ASP A 161 0.53 3.64 -26.93
C ASP A 161 0.59 4.69 -25.82
N ILE A 162 1.78 5.16 -25.53
CA ILE A 162 2.04 6.25 -24.57
C ILE A 162 2.01 7.62 -25.27
N GLY A 163 2.29 7.67 -26.57
CA GLY A 163 2.43 8.90 -27.33
C GLY A 163 3.65 9.73 -26.87
N ASP A 164 3.49 11.03 -26.77
CA ASP A 164 4.55 11.95 -26.32
C ASP A 164 4.83 11.78 -24.82
N PRO A 165 6.06 11.42 -24.41
CA PRO A 165 6.41 11.18 -23.01
C PRO A 165 6.20 12.38 -22.08
N GLU A 166 6.44 13.61 -22.55
CA GLU A 166 6.29 14.82 -21.74
C GLU A 166 4.80 15.11 -21.46
N LYS A 167 3.95 15.01 -22.49
CA LYS A 167 2.50 15.16 -22.34
C LYS A 167 1.92 14.08 -21.45
N TRP A 168 2.40 12.84 -21.61
CA TRP A 168 1.99 11.75 -20.74
C TRP A 168 2.36 12.04 -19.27
N MET A 169 3.58 12.54 -19.05
CA MET A 169 4.07 12.86 -17.72
C MET A 169 3.28 14.00 -17.07
N ASP A 170 2.92 15.03 -17.82
CA ASP A 170 2.07 16.12 -17.33
C ASP A 170 0.68 15.60 -16.90
N ALA A 171 0.09 14.70 -17.69
CA ALA A 171 -1.17 14.04 -17.32
C ALA A 171 -1.00 13.14 -16.09
N TYR A 172 0.15 12.46 -15.94
CA TYR A 172 0.41 11.60 -14.79
C TYR A 172 0.63 12.40 -13.50
N VAL A 173 1.35 13.52 -13.57
CA VAL A 173 1.47 14.46 -12.43
C VAL A 173 0.08 15.01 -12.05
N ALA A 174 -0.72 15.43 -13.02
CA ALA A 174 -2.08 15.90 -12.78
C ALA A 174 -2.94 14.81 -12.10
N HIS A 175 -2.82 13.55 -12.52
CA HIS A 175 -3.46 12.40 -11.89
C HIS A 175 -3.01 12.22 -10.42
N ASN A 176 -1.71 12.27 -10.14
CA ASN A 176 -1.19 12.22 -8.77
C ASN A 176 -1.76 13.37 -7.92
N LEU A 177 -1.81 14.58 -8.47
CA LEU A 177 -2.37 15.74 -7.79
C LEU A 177 -3.88 15.60 -7.55
N GLN A 178 -4.62 14.97 -8.45
CA GLN A 178 -6.04 14.66 -8.26
C GLN A 178 -6.22 13.69 -7.07
N ILE A 179 -5.48 12.58 -7.04
CA ILE A 179 -5.47 11.61 -5.93
C ILE A 179 -5.19 12.30 -4.59
N LEU A 180 -4.19 13.18 -4.55
CA LEU A 180 -3.84 13.95 -3.35
C LEU A 180 -4.90 15.01 -2.97
N GLY A 181 -5.90 15.24 -3.79
CA GLY A 181 -7.10 16.02 -3.45
C GLY A 181 -8.17 15.20 -2.74
N GLU A 182 -8.10 13.89 -2.79
CA GLU A 182 -9.05 12.96 -2.17
C GLU A 182 -8.75 12.76 -0.67
N PRO A 183 -9.73 12.30 0.14
CA PRO A 183 -9.53 12.08 1.58
C PRO A 183 -8.79 10.76 1.87
N ILE A 184 -7.59 10.60 1.33
CA ILE A 184 -6.70 9.46 1.55
C ILE A 184 -5.71 9.70 2.68
N SER A 185 -5.12 8.63 3.19
CA SER A 185 -4.08 8.63 4.22
C SER A 185 -2.68 8.43 3.64
N ILE A 186 -2.56 7.60 2.60
CA ILE A 186 -1.29 7.14 2.03
C ILE A 186 -1.36 7.22 0.51
N LEU A 187 -0.35 7.82 -0.10
CA LEU A 187 -0.11 7.78 -1.54
C LEU A 187 0.88 6.65 -1.84
N ALA A 188 0.40 5.60 -2.49
CA ALA A 188 1.23 4.47 -2.90
C ALA A 188 1.83 4.67 -4.30
N ASN A 189 3.02 4.12 -4.51
CA ASN A 189 3.73 4.13 -5.80
C ASN A 189 3.89 5.54 -6.43
N PRO A 190 4.22 6.61 -5.69
CA PRO A 190 4.06 8.00 -6.14
C PRO A 190 4.90 8.38 -7.36
N THR A 191 5.95 7.64 -7.68
CA THR A 191 6.85 7.94 -8.83
C THR A 191 6.97 6.78 -9.79
N TYR A 192 6.00 5.88 -9.80
CA TYR A 192 5.99 4.78 -10.77
C TYR A 192 6.02 5.32 -12.20
N LEU A 193 6.82 4.69 -13.04
CA LEU A 193 6.74 4.87 -14.49
C LEU A 193 6.54 3.51 -15.17
N PRO A 194 5.65 3.43 -16.17
CA PRO A 194 5.49 2.22 -16.97
C PRO A 194 6.78 1.88 -17.73
N ALA A 195 6.97 0.60 -18.05
CA ALA A 195 8.21 0.09 -18.62
C ALA A 195 8.80 0.91 -19.80
N PRO A 196 8.00 1.41 -20.77
CA PRO A 196 8.55 2.23 -21.86
C PRO A 196 9.13 3.57 -21.41
N LEU A 197 8.67 4.12 -20.28
CA LEU A 197 9.13 5.40 -19.74
C LEU A 197 10.16 5.26 -18.62
N ALA A 198 10.29 4.09 -18.02
CA ALA A 198 11.21 3.85 -16.90
C ALA A 198 12.66 4.24 -17.19
N PRO A 199 13.23 4.03 -18.41
CA PRO A 199 14.58 4.49 -18.75
C PRO A 199 14.74 6.01 -18.77
N MET A 200 13.63 6.76 -18.85
CA MET A 200 13.61 8.22 -18.89
C MET A 200 13.30 8.84 -17.51
N TYR A 201 13.38 8.07 -16.43
CA TYR A 201 12.94 8.48 -15.10
C TYR A 201 13.49 9.84 -14.69
N ASP A 202 14.79 10.04 -14.75
CA ASP A 202 15.43 11.28 -14.29
C ASP A 202 15.09 12.49 -15.16
N LYS A 203 14.80 12.26 -16.45
CA LYS A 203 14.33 13.30 -17.36
C LYS A 203 12.89 13.68 -17.07
N LEU A 204 12.02 12.69 -16.87
CA LEU A 204 10.58 12.89 -16.74
C LEU A 204 10.17 13.34 -15.34
N TRP A 205 10.78 12.79 -14.30
CA TRP A 205 10.59 13.23 -12.92
C TRP A 205 11.56 14.38 -12.60
N THR A 206 11.25 15.59 -13.10
CA THR A 206 11.99 16.81 -12.75
C THR A 206 11.74 17.19 -11.28
N ASP A 207 12.61 18.05 -10.73
CA ASP A 207 12.45 18.55 -9.36
C ASP A 207 11.12 19.29 -9.18
N GLU A 208 10.67 20.04 -10.18
CA GLU A 208 9.41 20.77 -10.17
C GLU A 208 8.22 19.82 -10.04
N ARG A 209 8.18 18.73 -10.83
CA ARG A 209 7.14 17.71 -10.78
C ARG A 209 7.13 16.96 -9.45
N MET A 210 8.31 16.58 -8.96
CA MET A 210 8.46 15.96 -7.64
C MET A 210 7.97 16.90 -6.54
N LYS A 211 8.40 18.15 -6.53
CA LYS A 211 7.99 19.17 -5.54
C LYS A 211 6.48 19.40 -5.56
N ALA A 212 5.85 19.43 -6.73
CA ALA A 212 4.40 19.61 -6.84
C ALA A 212 3.64 18.49 -6.11
N VAL A 213 4.02 17.22 -6.35
CA VAL A 213 3.40 16.05 -5.70
C VAL A 213 3.69 16.07 -4.19
N ILE A 214 4.95 16.25 -3.79
CA ILE A 214 5.36 16.26 -2.39
C ILE A 214 4.68 17.39 -1.61
N SER A 215 4.67 18.63 -2.14
CA SER A 215 4.05 19.77 -1.48
C SER A 215 2.57 19.50 -1.18
N LYS A 216 1.85 18.92 -2.16
CA LYS A 216 0.43 18.63 -1.96
C LYS A 216 0.22 17.51 -0.94
N ALA A 217 1.08 16.48 -0.92
CA ALA A 217 1.05 15.44 0.10
C ALA A 217 1.28 16.03 1.50
N VAL A 218 2.30 16.88 1.66
CA VAL A 218 2.63 17.56 2.94
C VAL A 218 1.48 18.43 3.42
N VAL A 219 0.94 19.31 2.57
CA VAL A 219 -0.18 20.21 2.93
C VAL A 219 -1.43 19.42 3.34
N ARG A 220 -1.64 18.25 2.74
CA ARG A 220 -2.80 17.40 3.03
C ARG A 220 -2.55 16.41 4.17
N GLY A 221 -1.34 16.33 4.73
CA GLY A 221 -0.97 15.36 5.75
C GLY A 221 -1.01 13.91 5.25
N ILE A 222 -0.86 13.69 3.93
CA ILE A 222 -0.86 12.39 3.29
C ILE A 222 0.55 11.82 3.30
N ALA A 223 0.70 10.59 3.77
CA ALA A 223 2.00 9.92 3.78
C ALA A 223 2.44 9.49 2.38
N ILE A 224 3.76 9.51 2.18
CA ILE A 224 4.42 8.95 1.00
C ILE A 224 4.88 7.53 1.34
N GLU A 225 4.43 6.55 0.57
CA GLU A 225 4.83 5.17 0.78
C GLU A 225 6.29 4.93 0.39
N VAL A 226 7.02 4.19 1.23
CA VAL A 226 8.29 3.51 0.89
C VAL A 226 7.97 2.03 0.69
N GLN A 227 7.96 1.58 -0.57
CA GLN A 227 7.60 0.21 -0.91
C GLN A 227 8.83 -0.72 -0.83
N ALA A 228 8.69 -1.90 -0.19
CA ALA A 228 9.78 -2.84 0.05
C ALA A 228 10.40 -3.39 -1.24
N GLY A 229 9.58 -3.81 -2.20
CA GLY A 229 10.04 -4.47 -3.43
C GLY A 229 10.28 -3.55 -4.62
N SER A 230 10.21 -2.23 -4.44
CA SER A 230 10.17 -1.26 -5.54
C SER A 230 11.45 -0.43 -5.63
N LYS A 231 11.97 -0.32 -6.84
CA LYS A 231 13.04 0.63 -7.19
C LYS A 231 12.50 1.93 -7.80
N PHE A 232 11.19 2.13 -7.83
CA PHE A 232 10.57 3.29 -8.48
C PHE A 232 10.86 4.60 -7.75
N GLN A 233 10.91 4.55 -6.42
CA GLN A 233 11.23 5.71 -5.62
C GLN A 233 12.73 5.84 -5.51
N THR A 234 13.29 6.77 -6.27
CA THR A 234 14.72 7.04 -6.22
C THR A 234 15.11 7.72 -4.92
N GLU A 235 16.39 7.63 -4.56
CA GLU A 235 16.94 8.37 -3.41
C GLU A 235 16.69 9.88 -3.53
N ARG A 236 16.80 10.43 -4.74
CA ARG A 236 16.55 11.83 -5.03
C ARG A 236 15.13 12.24 -4.61
N PHE A 237 14.12 11.46 -4.98
CA PHE A 237 12.73 11.73 -4.60
C PHE A 237 12.55 11.63 -3.08
N LEU A 238 13.04 10.58 -2.45
CA LEU A 238 12.88 10.36 -1.01
C LEU A 238 13.61 11.44 -0.19
N LYS A 239 14.84 11.82 -0.57
CA LYS A 239 15.59 12.91 0.06
C LYS A 239 14.87 14.25 -0.07
N LEU A 240 14.29 14.53 -1.24
CA LEU A 240 13.50 15.74 -1.46
C LEU A 240 12.22 15.73 -0.61
N ALA A 241 11.51 14.60 -0.53
CA ALA A 241 10.32 14.43 0.30
C ALA A 241 10.63 14.67 1.79
N LYS A 242 11.72 14.09 2.31
CA LYS A 242 12.17 14.33 3.68
C LYS A 242 12.48 15.80 3.92
N LYS A 243 13.24 16.43 3.03
CA LYS A 243 13.60 17.86 3.12
C LYS A 243 12.37 18.76 3.14
N MET A 244 11.30 18.37 2.47
CA MET A 244 10.05 19.12 2.40
C MET A 244 9.07 18.81 3.55
N GLY A 245 9.45 17.93 4.49
CA GLY A 245 8.66 17.59 5.67
C GLY A 245 7.54 16.57 5.42
N ALA A 246 7.67 15.75 4.37
CA ALA A 246 6.72 14.66 4.13
C ALA A 246 6.77 13.64 5.27
N LYS A 247 5.62 13.04 5.58
CA LYS A 247 5.53 11.83 6.40
C LYS A 247 5.67 10.60 5.52
N PHE A 248 6.26 9.54 6.07
CA PHE A 248 6.48 8.30 5.36
C PHE A 248 5.64 7.16 5.95
N SER A 249 5.22 6.26 5.10
CA SER A 249 4.64 4.96 5.46
C SER A 249 5.44 3.86 4.78
N PHE A 250 5.34 2.64 5.31
CA PHE A 250 6.01 1.47 4.74
C PHE A 250 4.97 0.49 4.21
N GLY A 251 5.25 -0.13 3.07
CA GLY A 251 4.34 -1.08 2.45
C GLY A 251 5.09 -2.14 1.65
N THR A 252 4.67 -3.40 1.78
CA THR A 252 5.25 -4.49 0.98
C THR A 252 4.56 -4.63 -0.37
N ASN A 253 3.32 -4.19 -0.50
CA ASN A 253 2.44 -4.53 -1.62
C ASN A 253 2.42 -6.06 -1.86
N ASN A 254 2.44 -6.83 -0.78
CA ASN A 254 2.26 -8.28 -0.80
C ASN A 254 0.79 -8.60 -1.07
N PHE A 255 0.56 -9.60 -1.90
CA PHE A 255 -0.77 -10.11 -2.25
C PHE A 255 -0.79 -11.65 -2.27
N ASP A 256 0.20 -12.29 -1.68
CA ASP A 256 0.30 -13.73 -1.45
C ASP A 256 1.06 -14.01 -0.13
N PRO A 257 1.08 -15.26 0.36
CA PRO A 257 1.74 -15.61 1.61
C PRO A 257 3.26 -15.43 1.65
N ARG A 258 3.94 -15.31 0.50
CA ARG A 258 5.39 -15.16 0.43
C ARG A 258 5.81 -13.75 0.83
N PRO A 259 6.51 -13.55 1.94
CA PRO A 259 6.91 -12.22 2.37
C PRO A 259 8.02 -11.66 1.48
N LYS A 260 8.01 -10.35 1.26
CA LYS A 260 9.07 -9.64 0.54
C LYS A 260 10.24 -9.30 1.45
N ASP A 261 11.44 -9.14 0.87
CA ASP A 261 12.61 -8.63 1.57
C ASP A 261 12.40 -7.15 1.98
N LEU A 262 12.87 -6.80 3.18
CA LEU A 262 12.69 -5.47 3.78
C LEU A 262 13.93 -4.59 3.71
N SER A 263 14.96 -4.98 2.97
CA SER A 263 16.22 -4.23 2.83
C SER A 263 15.97 -2.77 2.46
N ARG A 264 15.00 -2.53 1.56
CA ARG A 264 14.64 -1.17 1.12
C ARG A 264 14.11 -0.28 2.24
N TRP A 265 13.39 -0.84 3.20
CA TRP A 265 12.90 -0.08 4.35
C TRP A 265 14.07 0.33 5.26
N LEU A 266 14.97 -0.63 5.55
CA LEU A 266 16.18 -0.37 6.34
C LEU A 266 17.06 0.68 5.67
N GLU A 267 17.29 0.56 4.36
CA GLU A 267 18.02 1.55 3.56
C GLU A 267 17.39 2.93 3.65
N ALA A 268 16.07 3.04 3.46
CA ALA A 268 15.37 4.32 3.50
C ALA A 268 15.44 4.97 4.89
N ILE A 269 15.28 4.20 5.97
CA ILE A 269 15.39 4.71 7.34
C ILE A 269 16.78 5.29 7.58
N ARG A 270 17.84 4.60 7.17
CA ARG A 270 19.23 5.06 7.33
C ARG A 270 19.55 6.23 6.42
N LEU A 271 19.21 6.13 5.13
CA LEU A 271 19.50 7.15 4.11
C LEU A 271 18.88 8.51 4.44
N LEU A 272 17.65 8.48 4.98
CA LEU A 272 16.87 9.69 5.26
C LEU A 272 16.95 10.11 6.71
N ASP A 273 17.66 9.37 7.53
CA ASP A 273 17.70 9.56 8.98
C ASP A 273 16.29 9.73 9.57
N LEU A 274 15.42 8.73 9.29
CA LEU A 274 14.03 8.79 9.74
C LEU A 274 13.92 8.49 11.23
N HIS A 275 13.04 9.22 11.90
CA HIS A 275 12.66 9.04 13.30
C HIS A 275 11.13 8.89 13.41
N GLY A 276 10.64 8.58 14.62
CA GLY A 276 9.21 8.38 14.85
C GLY A 276 8.32 9.52 14.35
N ASP A 277 8.78 10.76 14.49
CA ASP A 277 8.04 11.93 14.00
C ASP A 277 7.97 12.03 12.47
N ASP A 278 8.81 11.31 11.73
CA ASP A 278 8.74 11.26 10.26
C ASP A 278 7.73 10.24 9.76
N ILE A 279 7.29 9.34 10.63
CA ILE A 279 6.44 8.22 10.24
C ILE A 279 4.97 8.57 10.44
N TRP A 280 4.20 8.33 9.41
CA TRP A 280 2.75 8.45 9.49
C TRP A 280 2.15 7.31 10.33
N THR A 281 1.24 7.68 11.19
CA THR A 281 0.53 6.73 12.07
C THR A 281 -0.94 7.14 12.14
N PRO A 282 -1.90 6.22 11.94
CA PRO A 282 -3.31 6.50 12.10
C PRO A 282 -3.67 6.79 13.56
N ALA A 283 -4.80 7.47 13.76
CA ALA A 283 -5.25 7.87 15.09
C ALA A 283 -5.42 6.67 16.06
N CYS A 284 -5.84 5.51 15.55
CA CYS A 284 -6.03 4.28 16.33
C CYS A 284 -4.73 3.73 16.97
N LEU A 285 -3.55 4.09 16.44
CA LEU A 285 -2.25 3.67 16.96
C LEU A 285 -1.49 4.80 17.66
N LYS A 286 -2.01 6.03 17.68
CA LYS A 286 -1.40 7.13 18.45
C LYS A 286 -1.67 6.88 19.92
N LYS A 287 -0.59 6.76 20.69
CA LYS A 287 -0.65 6.62 22.16
C LYS A 287 -0.81 7.97 22.82
#